data_52d92cbb67d60e6132caa7159ddf42ab
#
_entry.id   52d92cbb67d60e6132caa7159ddf42ab
#
_cell.length_a   1.000
_cell.length_b   1.000
_cell.length_c   1.000
_cell.angle_alpha   90.00
_cell.angle_beta   90.00
_cell.angle_gamma   90.00
#
_symmetry.space_group_name_H-M   'P 1'
#
loop_
_entity.id
_entity.type
_entity.pdbx_description
1 polymer ?
#
loop_
_entity_poly.entity_id
_entity_poly.type
_entity_poly.pdbx_seq_one_letter_code
_entity_poly.pdbx_strand_id
1 'polypeptide(L)'
;MKKILIFGTVIIALFITISWITSYQQKEKAQNNPYKKVELNPATVAQLDDPNYQNIILPDELAKKLANHETVTVYFYSPTCPHCHKTTPIVVPMAKKMGIDLKLFNLLEFEDGWDTYHIDGTPTIVHFEKGKEIKRIDGYHEENVFRDWFESIKKR
;
A
#
# COMPACT_ATOMS: atom_id res chain seq x y z
N MET A 1 -34.96 19.81 -31.48
CA MET A 1 -34.15 18.60 -31.73
C MET A 1 -32.67 18.92 -31.96
N LYS A 2 -32.27 19.81 -32.91
CA LYS A 2 -30.83 20.15 -33.16
C LYS A 2 -30.08 20.68 -31.93
N LYS A 3 -30.70 21.52 -31.08
CA LYS A 3 -30.06 22.07 -29.85
C LYS A 3 -29.76 21.01 -28.78
N ILE A 4 -30.62 20.00 -28.67
CA ILE A 4 -30.41 18.87 -27.71
C ILE A 4 -29.28 17.97 -28.22
N LEU A 5 -29.18 17.73 -29.50
CA LEU A 5 -28.08 16.98 -30.12
C LEU A 5 -26.74 17.69 -29.95
N ILE A 6 -26.67 19.00 -30.18
CA ILE A 6 -25.45 19.79 -29.94
C ILE A 6 -25.03 19.76 -28.46
N PHE A 7 -25.99 19.92 -27.55
CA PHE A 7 -25.70 19.87 -26.10
C PHE A 7 -25.18 18.48 -25.70
N GLY A 8 -25.80 17.41 -26.20
CA GLY A 8 -25.35 16.05 -25.93
C GLY A 8 -23.94 15.77 -26.45
N THR A 9 -23.62 16.22 -27.68
CA THR A 9 -22.26 16.05 -28.24
C THR A 9 -21.19 16.80 -27.48
N VAL A 10 -21.49 18.04 -26.98
CA VAL A 10 -20.57 18.81 -26.17
C VAL A 10 -20.28 18.11 -24.83
N ILE A 11 -21.30 17.56 -24.18
CA ILE A 11 -21.12 16.82 -22.93
C ILE A 11 -20.24 15.58 -23.15
N ILE A 12 -20.52 14.80 -24.18
CA ILE A 12 -19.72 13.61 -24.51
C ILE A 12 -18.27 13.99 -24.80
N ALA A 13 -18.04 15.05 -25.59
CA ALA A 13 -16.70 15.54 -25.88
C ALA A 13 -15.93 15.96 -24.58
N LEU A 14 -16.62 16.65 -23.66
CA LEU A 14 -16.04 17.01 -22.36
C LEU A 14 -15.64 15.76 -21.54
N PHE A 15 -16.50 14.75 -21.45
CA PHE A 15 -16.18 13.51 -20.74
C PHE A 15 -14.99 12.78 -21.36
N ILE A 16 -14.92 12.69 -22.67
CA ILE A 16 -13.79 12.08 -23.38
C ILE A 16 -12.50 12.86 -23.08
N THR A 17 -12.53 14.19 -23.13
CA THR A 17 -11.37 15.04 -22.88
C THR A 17 -10.87 14.90 -21.43
N ILE A 18 -11.78 14.93 -20.46
CA ILE A 18 -11.44 14.76 -19.05
C ILE A 18 -10.85 13.35 -18.82
N SER A 19 -11.47 12.32 -19.36
CA SER A 19 -10.99 10.94 -19.25
C SER A 19 -9.58 10.79 -19.84
N TRP A 20 -9.33 11.39 -21.00
CA TRP A 20 -8.02 11.35 -21.66
C TRP A 20 -6.95 12.09 -20.86
N ILE A 21 -7.25 13.29 -20.34
CA ILE A 21 -6.33 14.06 -19.49
C ILE A 21 -6.01 13.30 -18.21
N THR A 22 -7.03 12.72 -17.54
CA THR A 22 -6.85 11.95 -16.31
C THR A 22 -5.97 10.72 -16.57
N SER A 23 -6.22 9.99 -17.66
CA SER A 23 -5.40 8.82 -18.03
C SER A 23 -3.96 9.21 -18.37
N TYR A 24 -3.75 10.35 -19.03
CA TYR A 24 -2.41 10.85 -19.34
C TYR A 24 -1.63 11.22 -18.05
N GLN A 25 -2.26 11.95 -17.14
CA GLN A 25 -1.66 12.33 -15.86
C GLN A 25 -1.34 11.10 -14.98
N GLN A 26 -2.20 10.07 -15.00
CA GLN A 26 -1.92 8.83 -14.29
C GLN A 26 -0.70 8.08 -14.85
N LYS A 27 -0.56 8.04 -16.18
CA LYS A 27 0.61 7.43 -16.83
C LYS A 27 1.91 8.18 -16.52
N GLU A 28 1.88 9.50 -16.50
CA GLU A 28 3.04 10.32 -16.16
C GLU A 28 3.46 10.12 -14.69
N LYS A 29 2.52 10.08 -13.76
CA LYS A 29 2.78 9.76 -12.35
C LYS A 29 3.30 8.34 -12.13
N ALA A 30 2.93 7.40 -12.99
CA ALA A 30 3.39 6.03 -12.93
C ALA A 30 4.84 5.83 -13.49
N GLN A 31 5.37 6.79 -14.22
CA GLN A 31 6.78 6.77 -14.68
C GLN A 31 7.70 7.04 -13.51
N ASN A 32 8.54 6.25 -13.03
CA ASN A 32 9.41 6.38 -11.82
C ASN A 32 8.74 6.06 -10.49
N ASN A 33 7.76 5.16 -10.49
CA ASN A 33 7.12 4.76 -9.26
C ASN A 33 7.98 3.78 -8.42
N PRO A 34 7.80 3.74 -7.08
CA PRO A 34 8.57 2.86 -6.20
C PRO A 34 8.29 1.37 -6.41
N TYR A 35 7.24 1.02 -7.14
CA TYR A 35 6.83 -0.37 -7.43
C TYR A 35 7.56 -0.98 -8.61
N LYS A 36 8.32 -0.20 -9.40
CA LYS A 36 9.04 -0.62 -10.61
C LYS A 36 8.13 -1.29 -11.65
N LYS A 37 6.86 -0.91 -11.70
CA LYS A 37 5.86 -1.39 -12.66
C LYS A 37 5.58 -0.33 -13.72
N VAL A 38 5.29 -0.77 -14.93
CA VAL A 38 4.93 0.13 -16.06
C VAL A 38 3.53 0.72 -15.85
N GLU A 39 2.63 -0.05 -15.25
CA GLU A 39 1.26 0.35 -14.94
C GLU A 39 0.96 0.04 -13.47
N LEU A 40 0.26 0.96 -12.84
CA LEU A 40 -0.22 0.84 -11.46
C LEU A 40 -1.74 0.95 -11.42
N ASN A 41 -2.34 0.32 -10.43
CA ASN A 41 -3.75 0.53 -10.14
C ASN A 41 -4.00 2.01 -9.79
N PRO A 42 -5.09 2.63 -10.28
CA PRO A 42 -5.42 4.02 -9.94
C PRO A 42 -5.46 4.34 -8.45
N ALA A 43 -5.88 3.38 -7.62
CA ALA A 43 -5.88 3.55 -6.17
C ALA A 43 -4.45 3.62 -5.59
N THR A 44 -3.49 2.89 -6.17
CA THR A 44 -2.07 2.99 -5.83
C THR A 44 -1.47 4.33 -6.28
N VAL A 45 -1.80 4.76 -7.50
CA VAL A 45 -1.35 6.06 -8.04
C VAL A 45 -1.79 7.22 -7.14
N ALA A 46 -3.01 7.16 -6.59
CA ALA A 46 -3.53 8.17 -5.68
C ALA A 46 -2.75 8.29 -4.36
N GLN A 47 -1.98 7.25 -3.98
CA GLN A 47 -1.18 7.21 -2.74
C GLN A 47 0.31 7.54 -2.96
N LEU A 48 0.78 7.70 -4.20
CA LEU A 48 2.21 7.91 -4.50
C LEU A 48 2.81 9.15 -3.83
N ASP A 49 2.01 10.19 -3.64
CA ASP A 49 2.44 11.46 -3.03
C ASP A 49 2.16 11.52 -1.50
N ASP A 50 1.50 10.50 -0.92
CA ASP A 50 1.19 10.45 0.51
C ASP A 50 2.42 9.98 1.32
N PRO A 51 2.87 10.78 2.31
CA PRO A 51 4.05 10.45 3.13
C PRO A 51 3.91 9.15 3.93
N ASN A 52 2.68 8.65 4.14
CA ASN A 52 2.46 7.39 4.84
C ASN A 52 2.70 6.16 3.96
N TYR A 53 2.82 6.31 2.64
CA TYR A 53 2.99 5.20 1.70
C TYR A 53 4.35 5.20 1.00
N GLN A 54 5.39 5.78 1.61
CA GLN A 54 6.71 5.93 0.98
C GLN A 54 7.67 4.77 1.25
N ASN A 55 7.53 4.05 2.35
CA ASN A 55 8.47 2.99 2.74
C ASN A 55 8.10 1.63 2.14
N ILE A 56 7.94 1.60 0.81
CA ILE A 56 7.54 0.41 0.06
C ILE A 56 8.66 -0.64 0.06
N ILE A 57 8.28 -1.91 0.14
CA ILE A 57 9.15 -3.06 -0.12
C ILE A 57 8.59 -3.88 -1.27
N LEU A 58 9.46 -4.26 -2.20
CA LEU A 58 9.12 -5.09 -3.35
C LEU A 58 9.20 -6.59 -2.99
N PRO A 59 8.46 -7.47 -3.70
CA PRO A 59 8.48 -8.91 -3.45
C PRO A 59 9.90 -9.51 -3.41
N ASP A 60 10.72 -9.19 -4.41
CA ASP A 60 12.10 -9.70 -4.50
C ASP A 60 12.98 -9.17 -3.34
N GLU A 61 12.76 -7.93 -2.92
CA GLU A 61 13.51 -7.33 -1.81
C GLU A 61 13.12 -8.00 -0.48
N LEU A 62 11.84 -8.25 -0.25
CA LEU A 62 11.38 -8.96 0.93
C LEU A 62 11.87 -10.40 0.94
N ALA A 63 11.71 -11.13 -0.17
CA ALA A 63 12.18 -12.50 -0.30
C ALA A 63 13.69 -12.60 -0.03
N LYS A 64 14.50 -11.68 -0.58
CA LYS A 64 15.94 -11.61 -0.34
C LYS A 64 16.28 -11.36 1.13
N LYS A 65 15.59 -10.41 1.79
CA LYS A 65 15.79 -10.14 3.22
C LYS A 65 15.52 -11.38 4.08
N LEU A 66 14.41 -12.06 3.82
CA LEU A 66 14.07 -13.29 4.54
C LEU A 66 15.07 -14.43 4.28
N ALA A 67 15.52 -14.61 3.04
CA ALA A 67 16.56 -15.58 2.70
C ALA A 67 17.91 -15.28 3.37
N ASN A 68 18.23 -14.01 3.53
CA ASN A 68 19.45 -13.54 4.25
C ASN A 68 19.30 -13.58 5.78
N HIS A 69 18.21 -14.11 6.31
CA HIS A 69 17.91 -14.16 7.73
C HIS A 69 17.86 -12.78 8.42
N GLU A 70 17.49 -11.73 7.67
CA GLU A 70 17.33 -10.40 8.23
C GLU A 70 16.05 -10.29 9.07
N THR A 71 16.07 -9.35 10.01
CA THR A 71 14.88 -8.92 10.75
C THR A 71 14.16 -7.85 9.94
N VAL A 72 12.86 -8.01 9.72
CA VAL A 72 12.02 -7.04 9.00
C VAL A 72 10.60 -7.04 9.54
N THR A 73 10.01 -5.85 9.66
CA THR A 73 8.59 -5.67 10.00
C THR A 73 7.85 -5.18 8.77
N VAL A 74 6.83 -5.91 8.35
CA VAL A 74 6.12 -5.66 7.10
C VAL A 74 4.64 -5.42 7.38
N TYR A 75 4.12 -4.33 6.85
CA TYR A 75 2.70 -4.00 6.81
C TYR A 75 2.13 -4.37 5.44
N PHE A 76 1.39 -5.45 5.40
CA PHE A 76 0.64 -5.90 4.23
C PHE A 76 -0.68 -5.14 4.15
N TYR A 77 -0.89 -4.43 3.05
CA TYR A 77 -2.05 -3.57 2.86
C TYR A 77 -2.56 -3.59 1.42
N SER A 78 -3.76 -3.07 1.24
CA SER A 78 -4.31 -2.77 -0.08
C SER A 78 -4.82 -1.32 -0.12
N PRO A 79 -4.51 -0.54 -1.16
CA PRO A 79 -5.04 0.80 -1.37
C PRO A 79 -6.57 0.89 -1.42
N THR A 80 -7.25 -0.21 -1.73
CA THR A 80 -8.72 -0.26 -1.81
C THR A 80 -9.38 -0.74 -0.51
N CYS A 81 -8.59 -1.10 0.50
CA CYS A 81 -9.11 -1.63 1.76
C CYS A 81 -9.52 -0.50 2.73
N PRO A 82 -10.81 -0.41 3.14
CA PRO A 82 -11.27 0.64 4.07
C PRO A 82 -10.62 0.58 5.46
N HIS A 83 -10.29 -0.62 5.94
CA HIS A 83 -9.59 -0.81 7.22
C HIS A 83 -8.13 -0.34 7.13
N CYS A 84 -7.47 -0.53 5.98
CA CYS A 84 -6.13 -0.01 5.74
C CYS A 84 -6.09 1.52 5.78
N HIS A 85 -7.09 2.18 5.20
CA HIS A 85 -7.19 3.65 5.25
C HIS A 85 -7.28 4.19 6.68
N LYS A 86 -7.86 3.43 7.62
CA LYS A 86 -7.91 3.79 9.04
C LYS A 86 -6.62 3.42 9.78
N THR A 87 -5.99 2.30 9.41
CA THR A 87 -4.80 1.77 10.08
C THR A 87 -3.52 2.54 9.71
N THR A 88 -3.31 2.81 8.43
CA THR A 88 -2.07 3.43 7.91
C THR A 88 -1.69 4.72 8.65
N PRO A 89 -2.60 5.72 8.84
CA PRO A 89 -2.27 6.96 9.53
C PRO A 89 -1.95 6.78 11.04
N ILE A 90 -2.27 5.63 11.60
CA ILE A 90 -1.92 5.26 12.98
C ILE A 90 -0.54 4.57 13.01
N VAL A 91 -0.39 3.48 12.26
CA VAL A 91 0.76 2.58 12.42
C VAL A 91 2.04 3.13 11.80
N VAL A 92 1.97 3.85 10.66
CA VAL A 92 3.16 4.36 9.99
C VAL A 92 3.85 5.47 10.79
N PRO A 93 3.15 6.53 11.26
CA PRO A 93 3.76 7.52 12.13
C PRO A 93 4.21 6.95 13.47
N MET A 94 3.46 5.98 14.02
CA MET A 94 3.81 5.31 15.28
C MET A 94 5.11 4.52 15.14
N ALA A 95 5.24 3.68 14.12
CA ALA A 95 6.46 2.90 13.84
C ALA A 95 7.67 3.83 13.70
N LYS A 96 7.53 4.91 12.92
CA LYS A 96 8.58 5.93 12.76
C LYS A 96 8.99 6.56 14.10
N LYS A 97 8.03 6.95 14.93
CA LYS A 97 8.26 7.51 16.27
C LYS A 97 8.99 6.53 17.20
N MET A 98 8.69 5.24 17.05
CA MET A 98 9.30 4.17 17.84
C MET A 98 10.63 3.68 17.27
N GLY A 99 11.10 4.20 16.14
CA GLY A 99 12.35 3.79 15.47
C GLY A 99 12.24 2.40 14.83
N ILE A 100 11.05 1.99 14.43
CA ILE A 100 10.79 0.73 13.71
C ILE A 100 10.73 0.99 12.23
N ASP A 101 11.56 0.30 11.44
CA ASP A 101 11.52 0.33 9.98
C ASP A 101 10.35 -0.53 9.48
N LEU A 102 9.16 0.06 9.43
CA LEU A 102 7.95 -0.59 8.97
C LEU A 102 7.89 -0.54 7.44
N LYS A 103 8.15 -1.66 6.78
CA LYS A 103 8.04 -1.80 5.33
C LYS A 103 6.58 -1.99 4.91
N LEU A 104 6.18 -1.40 3.79
CA LEU A 104 4.82 -1.49 3.26
C LEU A 104 4.80 -2.40 2.03
N PHE A 105 4.03 -3.48 2.09
CA PHE A 105 3.83 -4.41 0.98
C PHE A 105 2.41 -4.25 0.42
N ASN A 106 2.32 -3.78 -0.82
CA ASN A 106 1.05 -3.51 -1.49
C ASN A 106 0.51 -4.77 -2.16
N LEU A 107 -0.49 -5.39 -1.56
CA LEU A 107 -1.12 -6.61 -2.07
C LEU A 107 -2.03 -6.39 -3.29
N LEU A 108 -2.41 -5.15 -3.60
CA LEU A 108 -3.13 -4.84 -4.84
C LEU A 108 -2.20 -4.84 -6.05
N GLU A 109 -0.93 -4.51 -5.85
CA GLU A 109 0.08 -4.52 -6.89
C GLU A 109 0.80 -5.87 -7.01
N PHE A 110 0.90 -6.61 -5.92
CA PHE A 110 1.64 -7.87 -5.81
C PHE A 110 0.76 -8.94 -5.17
N GLU A 111 -0.20 -9.46 -5.95
CA GLU A 111 -1.23 -10.39 -5.47
C GLU A 111 -0.67 -11.72 -4.97
N ASP A 112 0.46 -12.20 -5.53
CA ASP A 112 1.12 -13.43 -5.04
C ASP A 112 1.51 -13.34 -3.55
N GLY A 113 1.58 -12.13 -3.00
CA GLY A 113 1.85 -11.89 -1.59
C GLY A 113 0.80 -12.46 -0.64
N TRP A 114 -0.45 -12.60 -1.08
CA TRP A 114 -1.52 -13.22 -0.28
C TRP A 114 -1.15 -14.65 0.12
N ASP A 115 -0.81 -15.46 -0.87
CA ASP A 115 -0.47 -16.87 -0.66
C ASP A 115 0.93 -17.03 -0.08
N THR A 116 1.91 -16.27 -0.59
CA THR A 116 3.32 -16.40 -0.19
C THR A 116 3.54 -16.13 1.29
N TYR A 117 2.82 -15.17 1.85
CA TYR A 117 2.96 -14.76 3.26
C TYR A 117 1.76 -15.16 4.12
N HIS A 118 0.85 -15.99 3.59
CA HIS A 118 -0.37 -16.47 4.26
C HIS A 118 -1.18 -15.32 4.87
N ILE A 119 -1.50 -14.33 4.03
CA ILE A 119 -2.29 -13.18 4.45
C ILE A 119 -3.76 -13.45 4.17
N ASP A 120 -4.56 -13.61 5.21
CA ASP A 120 -6.00 -13.88 5.10
C ASP A 120 -6.84 -12.60 4.92
N GLY A 121 -6.26 -11.44 5.24
CA GLY A 121 -6.95 -10.16 5.12
C GLY A 121 -6.02 -8.97 5.33
N THR A 122 -6.51 -7.78 5.02
CA THR A 122 -5.77 -6.53 5.23
C THR A 122 -6.55 -5.58 6.14
N PRO A 123 -5.88 -4.81 6.99
CA PRO A 123 -4.42 -4.73 7.19
C PRO A 123 -3.85 -5.92 7.99
N THR A 124 -2.63 -6.33 7.71
CA THR A 124 -1.86 -7.29 8.54
C THR A 124 -0.44 -6.79 8.69
N ILE A 125 0.09 -6.79 9.92
CA ILE A 125 1.50 -6.48 10.18
C ILE A 125 2.20 -7.73 10.68
N VAL A 126 3.30 -8.10 10.02
CA VAL A 126 4.10 -9.28 10.35
C VAL A 126 5.51 -8.86 10.72
N HIS A 127 6.01 -9.40 11.82
CA HIS A 127 7.39 -9.25 12.23
C HIS A 127 8.16 -10.54 11.99
N PHE A 128 9.23 -10.44 11.21
CA PHE A 128 10.14 -11.54 10.91
C PHE A 128 11.46 -11.34 11.63
N GLU A 129 11.98 -12.40 12.24
CA GLU A 129 13.35 -12.47 12.77
C GLU A 129 14.07 -13.67 12.18
N LYS A 130 15.30 -13.46 11.76
CA LYS A 130 16.13 -14.52 11.13
C LYS A 130 15.41 -15.22 9.97
N GLY A 131 14.65 -14.44 9.19
CA GLY A 131 13.89 -14.93 8.04
C GLY A 131 12.61 -15.70 8.38
N LYS A 132 12.21 -15.80 9.63
CA LYS A 132 11.00 -16.51 10.06
C LYS A 132 10.00 -15.56 10.70
N GLU A 133 8.72 -15.80 10.42
CA GLU A 133 7.67 -15.09 11.13
C GLU A 133 7.69 -15.42 12.62
N ILE A 134 7.70 -14.39 13.45
CA ILE A 134 7.70 -14.49 14.91
C ILE A 134 6.39 -14.00 15.49
N LYS A 135 5.79 -12.98 14.88
CA LYS A 135 4.57 -12.37 15.39
C LYS A 135 3.82 -11.64 14.31
N ARG A 136 2.48 -11.73 14.35
CA ARG A 136 1.61 -10.90 13.49
C ARG A 136 0.50 -10.23 14.29
N ILE A 137 -0.10 -9.23 13.68
CA ILE A 137 -1.34 -8.61 14.11
C ILE A 137 -2.21 -8.38 12.87
N ASP A 138 -3.40 -8.93 12.90
CA ASP A 138 -4.33 -8.94 11.78
C ASP A 138 -5.50 -7.99 12.04
N GLY A 139 -5.91 -7.25 11.02
CA GLY A 139 -7.06 -6.36 11.07
C GLY A 139 -6.79 -5.00 11.69
N TYR A 140 -7.84 -4.17 11.69
CA TYR A 140 -7.84 -2.87 12.34
C TYR A 140 -7.98 -3.03 13.85
N HIS A 141 -7.16 -2.28 14.58
CA HIS A 141 -7.21 -2.14 16.04
C HIS A 141 -7.07 -0.68 16.45
N GLU A 142 -7.40 -0.41 17.70
CA GLU A 142 -7.16 0.90 18.31
C GLU A 142 -5.66 1.17 18.51
N GLU A 143 -5.30 2.45 18.59
CA GLU A 143 -3.90 2.91 18.66
C GLU A 143 -3.08 2.24 19.79
N ASN A 144 -3.67 2.04 20.96
CA ASN A 144 -3.01 1.41 22.11
C ASN A 144 -2.59 -0.05 21.82
N VAL A 145 -3.43 -0.81 21.10
CA VAL A 145 -3.14 -2.20 20.74
C VAL A 145 -1.95 -2.29 19.78
N PHE A 146 -1.91 -1.41 18.77
CA PHE A 146 -0.74 -1.32 17.88
C PHE A 146 0.53 -0.90 18.62
N ARG A 147 0.41 0.04 19.55
CA ARG A 147 1.52 0.48 20.41
C ARG A 147 2.11 -0.68 21.22
N ASP A 148 1.26 -1.42 21.93
CA ASP A 148 1.67 -2.57 22.75
C ASP A 148 2.30 -3.66 21.86
N TRP A 149 1.75 -3.88 20.67
CA TRP A 149 2.31 -4.81 19.70
C TRP A 149 3.71 -4.38 19.25
N PHE A 150 3.91 -3.13 18.85
CA PHE A 150 5.22 -2.60 18.46
C PHE A 150 6.23 -2.62 19.62
N GLU A 151 5.81 -2.30 20.84
CA GLU A 151 6.68 -2.43 22.02
C GLU A 151 7.14 -3.88 22.23
N SER A 152 6.26 -4.84 22.01
CA SER A 152 6.55 -6.25 22.22
C SER A 152 7.60 -6.83 21.26
N ILE A 153 7.75 -6.27 20.05
CA ILE A 153 8.79 -6.68 19.11
C ILE A 153 10.13 -5.96 19.35
N LYS A 154 10.11 -4.80 20.02
CA LYS A 154 11.35 -4.06 20.39
C LYS A 154 12.07 -4.65 21.60
N LYS A 155 11.35 -5.30 22.49
CA LYS A 155 11.90 -5.84 23.76
C LYS A 155 12.61 -7.20 23.56
N ARG A 156 12.67 -7.70 22.34
CA ARG A 156 13.39 -8.94 21.99
C ARG A 156 14.78 -8.63 21.47
#